data_2536b48879e6baa5742d88f0ff798bb5
#
_entry.id   2536b48879e6baa5742d88f0ff798bb5
#
_cell.length_a   1.000
_cell.length_b   1.000
_cell.length_c   1.000
_cell.angle_alpha   90.00
_cell.angle_beta   90.00
_cell.angle_gamma   90.00
#
_symmetry.space_group_name_H-M   'P 1'
#
loop_
_entity.id
_entity.type
_entity.pdbx_description
1 polymer ?
#
loop_
_entity_poly.entity_id
_entity_poly.type
_entity_poly.pdbx_seq_one_letter_code
_entity_poly.pdbx_strand_id
1 'polypeptide(L)'
;MEKRGLAVCISNAAVFLQYGETKILIDGLYKDLGRNFSELPEKVWESMRRGEGELSNLDYLLFTHSHYDHFYVPYLQEYLEHNEVKGLCLPPGERWRGKGHSLSFDEEGKIPLPEGITLRFLDVRHLDKQFYDVVNRCFWVEIGKKHLLFLGDGDYQEEAFEKIRGLPVDTVFVTPIFYNNAKGRKILREILGVKKIVVYHLPFPEEDTLHYERMTRRDIEKYGEKDENVVLWNRTGQSILF
;
A
#
# COMPACT_ATOMS: atom_id res chain seq x y z
N MET A 1 -9.93 -26.01 7.26
CA MET A 1 -8.59 -25.41 7.16
C MET A 1 -8.74 -23.90 7.29
N GLU A 2 -7.93 -23.26 8.13
CA GLU A 2 -7.91 -21.79 8.20
C GLU A 2 -7.38 -21.22 6.90
N LYS A 3 -8.10 -20.27 6.31
CA LYS A 3 -7.64 -19.61 5.08
C LYS A 3 -6.38 -18.82 5.39
N ARG A 4 -5.40 -18.89 4.53
CA ARG A 4 -4.17 -18.08 4.63
C ARG A 4 -4.26 -16.91 3.67
N GLY A 5 -3.83 -15.75 4.12
CA GLY A 5 -3.69 -14.58 3.27
C GLY A 5 -2.27 -14.45 2.75
N LEU A 6 -2.13 -13.83 1.58
CA LEU A 6 -0.87 -13.55 0.90
C LEU A 6 -0.79 -12.06 0.58
N ALA A 7 0.32 -11.42 0.92
CA ALA A 7 0.68 -10.10 0.42
C ALA A 7 1.94 -10.20 -0.42
N VAL A 8 1.96 -9.59 -1.59
CA VAL A 8 3.06 -9.67 -2.58
C VAL A 8 3.45 -8.27 -3.02
N CYS A 9 4.74 -7.97 -2.99
CA CYS A 9 5.32 -6.81 -3.66
C CYS A 9 5.22 -6.98 -5.18
N ILE A 10 4.54 -6.08 -5.86
CA ILE A 10 4.49 -6.08 -7.32
C ILE A 10 5.57 -5.16 -7.86
N SER A 11 5.64 -3.93 -7.37
CA SER A 11 6.64 -2.93 -7.75
C SER A 11 6.52 -1.71 -6.84
N ASN A 12 7.58 -0.95 -6.64
CA ASN A 12 7.57 0.32 -5.89
C ASN A 12 6.61 0.29 -4.68
N ALA A 13 5.48 1.02 -4.75
CA ALA A 13 4.42 1.03 -3.74
C ALA A 13 3.31 -0.01 -3.97
N ALA A 14 3.36 -0.75 -5.08
CA ALA A 14 2.30 -1.68 -5.49
C ALA A 14 2.30 -2.96 -4.65
N VAL A 15 1.23 -3.21 -3.91
CA VAL A 15 1.05 -4.42 -3.11
C VAL A 15 -0.23 -5.16 -3.53
N PHE A 16 -0.06 -6.41 -3.94
CA PHE A 16 -1.16 -7.33 -4.19
C PHE A 16 -1.49 -8.11 -2.93
N LEU A 17 -2.77 -8.19 -2.60
CA LEU A 17 -3.31 -9.00 -1.51
C LEU A 17 -4.24 -10.05 -2.07
N GLN A 18 -4.11 -11.28 -1.59
CA GLN A 18 -5.05 -12.35 -1.86
C GLN A 18 -5.48 -13.02 -0.56
N TYR A 19 -6.80 -13.21 -0.41
CA TYR A 19 -7.39 -14.00 0.65
C TYR A 19 -8.59 -14.79 0.12
N GLY A 20 -8.44 -16.12 0.11
CA GLY A 20 -9.38 -16.97 -0.61
C GLY A 20 -9.43 -16.61 -2.09
N GLU A 21 -10.63 -16.27 -2.59
CA GLU A 21 -10.85 -15.85 -3.97
C GLU A 21 -10.76 -14.31 -4.12
N THR A 22 -10.69 -13.56 -3.03
CA THR A 22 -10.66 -12.08 -3.09
C THR A 22 -9.27 -11.57 -3.38
N LYS A 23 -9.14 -10.74 -4.42
CA LYS A 23 -7.93 -10.10 -4.90
C LYS A 23 -8.01 -8.58 -4.78
N ILE A 24 -7.05 -8.00 -4.10
CA ILE A 24 -6.97 -6.54 -3.87
C ILE A 24 -5.61 -6.05 -4.36
N LEU A 25 -5.55 -4.94 -5.07
CA LEU A 25 -4.32 -4.28 -5.44
C LEU A 25 -4.30 -2.86 -4.85
N ILE A 26 -3.23 -2.55 -4.14
CA ILE A 26 -3.00 -1.23 -3.53
C ILE A 26 -1.90 -0.53 -4.32
N ASP A 27 -2.15 0.71 -4.76
CA ASP A 27 -1.21 1.58 -5.49
C ASP A 27 -0.52 0.92 -6.70
N GLY A 28 -1.25 0.03 -7.40
CA GLY A 28 -0.66 -0.82 -8.43
C GLY A 28 -0.88 -0.37 -9.87
N LEU A 29 -1.59 0.74 -10.12
CA LEU A 29 -1.80 1.31 -11.45
C LEU A 29 -1.19 2.71 -11.50
N TYR A 30 0.11 2.78 -11.69
CA TYR A 30 0.91 3.99 -11.57
C TYR A 30 1.97 4.07 -12.66
N LYS A 31 2.56 5.25 -12.83
CA LYS A 31 3.68 5.50 -13.73
C LYS A 31 4.70 6.43 -13.07
N ASP A 32 5.98 6.03 -13.05
CA ASP A 32 7.05 6.91 -12.62
C ASP A 32 7.40 7.91 -13.71
N LEU A 33 7.05 9.17 -13.52
CA LEU A 33 7.37 10.24 -14.45
C LEU A 33 8.75 10.87 -14.15
N GLY A 34 9.77 10.03 -13.97
CA GLY A 34 11.15 10.46 -13.75
C GLY A 34 11.51 10.79 -12.31
N ARG A 35 10.82 10.18 -11.34
CA ARG A 35 11.10 10.34 -9.89
C ARG A 35 12.07 9.31 -9.31
N ASN A 36 12.66 8.46 -10.16
CA ASN A 36 13.58 7.37 -9.79
C ASN A 36 12.94 6.23 -8.99
N PHE A 37 11.65 5.96 -9.20
CA PHE A 37 10.98 4.76 -8.73
C PHE A 37 10.82 3.77 -9.86
N SER A 38 10.85 2.48 -9.53
CA SER A 38 10.64 1.44 -10.55
C SER A 38 9.19 1.40 -11.00
N GLU A 39 8.98 1.39 -12.30
CA GLU A 39 7.65 1.18 -12.89
C GLU A 39 7.22 -0.29 -12.74
N LEU A 40 5.96 -0.56 -13.05
CA LEU A 40 5.50 -1.93 -13.24
C LEU A 40 6.36 -2.59 -14.33
N PRO A 41 6.88 -3.81 -14.12
CA PRO A 41 7.57 -4.52 -15.18
C PRO A 41 6.69 -4.61 -16.42
N GLU A 42 7.24 -4.28 -17.59
CA GLU A 42 6.47 -4.15 -18.84
C GLU A 42 5.60 -5.39 -19.11
N LYS A 43 6.14 -6.59 -18.93
CA LYS A 43 5.39 -7.84 -19.10
C LYS A 43 4.21 -7.98 -18.14
N VAL A 44 4.34 -7.47 -16.92
CA VAL A 44 3.26 -7.46 -15.92
C VAL A 44 2.17 -6.51 -16.37
N TRP A 45 2.53 -5.28 -16.73
CA TRP A 45 1.58 -4.30 -17.23
C TRP A 45 0.86 -4.76 -18.50
N GLU A 46 1.61 -5.29 -19.48
CA GLU A 46 1.06 -5.84 -20.72
C GLU A 46 0.03 -6.96 -20.47
N SER A 47 0.28 -7.83 -19.51
CA SER A 47 -0.64 -8.89 -19.11
C SER A 47 -1.88 -8.31 -18.42
N MET A 48 -1.69 -7.40 -17.47
CA MET A 48 -2.78 -6.73 -16.74
C MET A 48 -3.74 -6.00 -17.68
N ARG A 49 -3.22 -5.17 -18.57
CA ARG A 49 -4.04 -4.36 -19.50
C ARG A 49 -4.80 -5.21 -20.52
N ARG A 50 -4.35 -6.44 -20.81
CA ARG A 50 -5.06 -7.40 -21.68
C ARG A 50 -6.06 -8.29 -20.94
N GLY A 51 -6.20 -8.14 -19.64
CA GLY A 51 -7.05 -9.01 -18.83
C GLY A 51 -6.49 -10.41 -18.66
N GLU A 52 -5.17 -10.57 -18.70
CA GLU A 52 -4.48 -11.85 -18.62
C GLU A 52 -3.65 -11.96 -17.32
N GLY A 53 -3.39 -13.20 -16.90
CA GLY A 53 -2.51 -13.50 -15.77
C GLY A 53 -3.13 -13.27 -14.38
N GLU A 54 -2.29 -13.30 -13.37
CA GLU A 54 -2.72 -13.33 -11.96
C GLU A 54 -3.32 -11.99 -11.50
N LEU A 55 -2.84 -10.88 -12.08
CA LEU A 55 -3.32 -9.53 -11.77
C LEU A 55 -4.43 -9.05 -12.71
N SER A 56 -5.07 -9.97 -13.45
CA SER A 56 -6.29 -9.68 -14.19
C SER A 56 -7.52 -9.82 -13.30
N ASN A 57 -8.60 -9.10 -13.64
CA ASN A 57 -9.90 -9.16 -12.97
C ASN A 57 -9.76 -9.10 -11.44
N LEU A 58 -9.02 -8.12 -10.95
CA LEU A 58 -8.87 -7.84 -9.53
C LEU A 58 -10.22 -7.40 -8.96
N ASP A 59 -10.58 -7.91 -7.79
CA ASP A 59 -11.86 -7.54 -7.17
C ASP A 59 -11.87 -6.07 -6.73
N TYR A 60 -10.76 -5.60 -6.16
CA TYR A 60 -10.68 -4.23 -5.62
C TYR A 60 -9.36 -3.56 -5.95
N LEU A 61 -9.45 -2.30 -6.34
CA LEU A 61 -8.32 -1.40 -6.56
C LEU A 61 -8.38 -0.27 -5.52
N LEU A 62 -7.32 -0.12 -4.73
CA LEU A 62 -7.21 0.89 -3.68
C LEU A 62 -6.05 1.83 -4.00
N PHE A 63 -6.25 3.13 -3.86
CA PHE A 63 -5.22 4.13 -4.12
C PHE A 63 -5.10 5.08 -2.92
N THR A 64 -3.87 5.20 -2.40
CA THR A 64 -3.60 5.98 -1.20
C THR A 64 -3.69 7.48 -1.45
N HIS A 65 -3.13 7.96 -2.56
CA HIS A 65 -3.14 9.38 -2.93
C HIS A 65 -2.92 9.58 -4.44
N SER A 66 -2.99 10.82 -4.90
CA SER A 66 -3.07 11.16 -6.33
C SER A 66 -1.73 11.38 -7.04
N HIS A 67 -0.58 11.08 -6.41
CA HIS A 67 0.70 11.15 -7.10
C HIS A 67 0.82 10.06 -8.16
N TYR A 68 1.50 10.37 -9.25
CA TYR A 68 1.58 9.51 -10.43
C TYR A 68 2.25 8.15 -10.15
N ASP A 69 3.14 8.08 -9.18
CA ASP A 69 3.80 6.85 -8.72
C ASP A 69 2.95 5.99 -7.75
N HIS A 70 1.70 6.39 -7.51
CA HIS A 70 0.66 5.62 -6.81
C HIS A 70 -0.60 5.46 -7.63
N PHE A 71 -1.01 6.50 -8.38
CA PHE A 71 -2.24 6.53 -9.15
C PHE A 71 -2.04 7.24 -10.49
N TYR A 72 -2.24 6.50 -11.58
CA TYR A 72 -2.17 7.05 -12.93
C TYR A 72 -3.44 6.75 -13.70
N VAL A 73 -4.24 7.80 -13.92
CA VAL A 73 -5.57 7.69 -14.55
C VAL A 73 -5.56 6.92 -15.88
N PRO A 74 -4.61 7.16 -16.82
CA PRO A 74 -4.58 6.39 -18.06
C PRO A 74 -4.44 4.88 -17.85
N TYR A 75 -3.62 4.44 -16.88
CA TYR A 75 -3.47 3.01 -16.60
C TYR A 75 -4.73 2.41 -15.98
N LEU A 76 -5.45 3.15 -15.13
CA LEU A 76 -6.74 2.71 -14.63
C LEU A 76 -7.75 2.57 -15.77
N GLN A 77 -7.77 3.52 -16.73
CA GLN A 77 -8.65 3.45 -17.91
C GLN A 77 -8.36 2.22 -18.76
N GLU A 78 -7.09 2.04 -19.16
CA GLU A 78 -6.66 0.88 -19.97
C GLU A 78 -6.93 -0.46 -19.26
N TYR A 79 -6.67 -0.54 -17.94
CA TYR A 79 -6.96 -1.74 -17.17
C TYR A 79 -8.45 -2.10 -17.22
N LEU A 80 -9.34 -1.13 -17.04
CA LEU A 80 -10.79 -1.33 -17.02
C LEU A 80 -11.41 -1.57 -18.40
N GLU A 81 -10.65 -1.44 -19.48
CA GLU A 81 -11.12 -1.81 -20.82
C GLU A 81 -11.29 -3.35 -20.95
N HIS A 82 -10.40 -4.11 -20.33
CA HIS A 82 -10.31 -5.55 -20.44
C HIS A 82 -10.48 -6.31 -19.11
N ASN A 83 -10.69 -5.60 -18.01
CA ASN A 83 -10.85 -6.19 -16.69
C ASN A 83 -12.12 -5.70 -16.01
N GLU A 84 -12.75 -6.58 -15.25
CA GLU A 84 -13.86 -6.24 -14.38
C GLU A 84 -13.35 -6.09 -12.95
N VAL A 85 -13.81 -5.03 -12.25
CA VAL A 85 -13.52 -4.80 -10.82
C VAL A 85 -14.82 -4.62 -10.06
N LYS A 86 -14.89 -5.16 -8.85
CA LYS A 86 -16.06 -5.01 -7.96
C LYS A 86 -16.07 -3.63 -7.28
N GLY A 87 -14.89 -3.03 -7.09
CA GLY A 87 -14.84 -1.70 -6.48
C GLY A 87 -13.50 -0.99 -6.57
N LEU A 88 -13.60 0.35 -6.61
CA LEU A 88 -12.48 1.29 -6.67
C LEU A 88 -12.51 2.18 -5.43
N CYS A 89 -11.43 2.22 -4.67
CA CYS A 89 -11.20 3.25 -3.66
C CYS A 89 -10.20 4.25 -4.23
N LEU A 90 -10.71 5.35 -4.75
CA LEU A 90 -9.91 6.40 -5.38
C LEU A 90 -9.15 7.23 -4.34
N PRO A 91 -8.08 7.92 -4.75
CA PRO A 91 -7.43 8.91 -3.92
C PRO A 91 -8.42 9.94 -3.38
N PRO A 92 -8.21 10.47 -2.17
CA PRO A 92 -9.05 11.54 -1.63
C PRO A 92 -9.15 12.74 -2.59
N GLY A 93 -10.37 13.19 -2.87
CA GLY A 93 -10.64 14.30 -3.79
C GLY A 93 -10.81 13.91 -5.25
N GLU A 94 -10.35 12.72 -5.67
CA GLU A 94 -10.51 12.25 -7.04
C GLU A 94 -11.94 11.78 -7.32
N ARG A 95 -12.38 11.97 -8.57
CA ARG A 95 -13.71 11.57 -9.06
C ARG A 95 -13.56 10.69 -10.30
N TRP A 96 -14.27 9.58 -10.30
CA TRP A 96 -14.27 8.64 -11.41
C TRP A 96 -15.63 8.62 -12.12
N ARG A 97 -15.60 8.64 -13.45
CA ARG A 97 -16.79 8.55 -14.31
C ARG A 97 -16.71 7.42 -15.34
N GLY A 98 -15.67 6.58 -15.25
CA GLY A 98 -15.46 5.42 -16.13
C GLY A 98 -16.17 4.16 -15.64
N LYS A 99 -15.77 3.01 -16.17
CA LYS A 99 -16.21 1.69 -15.72
C LYS A 99 -15.73 1.42 -14.29
N GLY A 100 -16.42 0.55 -13.56
CA GLY A 100 -16.15 0.22 -12.16
C GLY A 100 -16.93 1.11 -11.18
N HIS A 101 -17.13 0.60 -9.98
CA HIS A 101 -17.88 1.27 -8.94
C HIS A 101 -16.94 1.87 -7.90
N SER A 102 -17.07 3.18 -7.66
CA SER A 102 -16.37 3.78 -6.52
C SER A 102 -16.95 3.25 -5.21
N LEU A 103 -16.08 2.75 -4.35
CA LEU A 103 -16.44 2.31 -3.02
C LEU A 103 -16.74 3.53 -2.13
N SER A 104 -17.75 3.40 -1.28
CA SER A 104 -18.08 4.40 -0.27
C SER A 104 -17.95 3.78 1.11
N PHE A 105 -17.28 4.48 2.01
CA PHE A 105 -17.22 4.09 3.41
C PHE A 105 -18.56 4.38 4.09
N ASP A 106 -18.95 3.51 5.02
CA ASP A 106 -20.13 3.72 5.86
C ASP A 106 -19.90 4.86 6.89
N GLU A 107 -20.90 5.10 7.75
CA GLU A 107 -20.83 6.13 8.80
C GLU A 107 -19.72 5.88 9.82
N GLU A 108 -19.25 4.62 9.95
CA GLU A 108 -18.14 4.23 10.82
C GLU A 108 -16.78 4.27 10.11
N GLY A 109 -16.72 4.67 8.85
CA GLY A 109 -15.51 4.68 8.04
C GLY A 109 -15.03 3.29 7.64
N LYS A 110 -15.97 2.37 7.39
CA LYS A 110 -15.70 0.97 7.02
C LYS A 110 -16.31 0.62 5.67
N ILE A 111 -15.69 -0.33 4.98
CA ILE A 111 -16.26 -1.03 3.83
C ILE A 111 -16.15 -2.53 4.09
N PRO A 112 -17.26 -3.24 4.31
CA PRO A 112 -17.25 -4.69 4.34
C PRO A 112 -17.06 -5.23 2.92
N LEU A 113 -16.12 -6.17 2.76
CA LEU A 113 -15.87 -6.90 1.54
C LEU A 113 -16.19 -8.38 1.74
N PRO A 114 -16.28 -9.18 0.66
CA PRO A 114 -16.46 -10.62 0.76
C PRO A 114 -15.44 -11.32 1.67
N GLU A 115 -15.73 -12.53 2.07
CA GLU A 115 -14.86 -13.41 2.87
C GLU A 115 -14.50 -12.87 4.26
N GLY A 116 -15.26 -11.89 4.78
CA GLY A 116 -15.02 -11.30 6.09
C GLY A 116 -13.86 -10.32 6.11
N ILE A 117 -13.53 -9.77 4.96
CA ILE A 117 -12.56 -8.66 4.85
C ILE A 117 -13.29 -7.36 5.20
N THR A 118 -12.64 -6.49 5.98
CA THR A 118 -13.11 -5.13 6.23
C THR A 118 -12.02 -4.13 5.93
N LEU A 119 -12.33 -3.14 5.10
CA LEU A 119 -11.45 -2.00 4.89
C LEU A 119 -11.82 -0.88 5.85
N ARG A 120 -10.82 -0.25 6.44
CA ARG A 120 -10.90 1.02 7.15
C ARG A 120 -9.87 1.97 6.60
N PHE A 121 -9.95 3.23 6.94
CA PHE A 121 -8.96 4.21 6.54
C PHE A 121 -8.61 5.20 7.64
N LEU A 122 -7.44 5.80 7.49
CA LEU A 122 -6.98 6.95 8.23
C LEU A 122 -6.40 7.94 7.22
N ASP A 123 -7.03 9.10 7.08
CA ASP A 123 -6.51 10.16 6.22
C ASP A 123 -5.48 10.98 7.02
N VAL A 124 -4.30 11.14 6.44
CA VAL A 124 -3.19 11.97 6.94
C VAL A 124 -2.70 12.85 5.80
N ARG A 125 -1.93 13.88 6.10
CA ARG A 125 -1.27 14.64 5.02
C ARG A 125 -0.10 13.83 4.43
N HIS A 126 0.35 14.21 3.25
CA HIS A 126 1.54 13.64 2.64
C HIS A 126 2.80 13.96 3.46
N LEU A 127 3.79 13.06 3.47
CA LEU A 127 5.01 13.19 4.28
C LEU A 127 5.97 14.29 3.79
N ASP A 128 5.96 14.60 2.50
CA ASP A 128 6.80 15.65 1.93
C ASP A 128 6.15 17.02 2.09
N LYS A 129 6.89 17.98 2.65
CA LYS A 129 6.39 19.34 2.95
C LYS A 129 5.84 20.08 1.73
N GLN A 130 6.40 19.84 0.55
CA GLN A 130 5.92 20.46 -0.69
C GLN A 130 4.54 19.95 -1.13
N PHE A 131 4.05 18.85 -0.54
CA PHE A 131 2.79 18.21 -0.85
C PHE A 131 1.87 18.08 0.37
N TYR A 132 2.00 18.95 1.36
CA TYR A 132 1.15 18.93 2.56
C TYR A 132 -0.34 19.19 2.28
N ASP A 133 -0.70 19.69 1.11
CA ASP A 133 -2.05 19.82 0.59
C ASP A 133 -2.59 18.51 0.01
N VAL A 134 -1.74 17.53 -0.25
CA VAL A 134 -2.16 16.20 -0.70
C VAL A 134 -2.56 15.36 0.50
N VAL A 135 -3.80 14.89 0.48
CA VAL A 135 -4.30 13.94 1.48
C VAL A 135 -3.87 12.53 1.07
N ASN A 136 -3.18 11.84 1.98
CA ASN A 136 -2.83 10.44 1.85
C ASN A 136 -3.76 9.60 2.72
N ARG A 137 -4.38 8.60 2.12
CA ARG A 137 -5.25 7.63 2.78
C ARG A 137 -4.48 6.39 3.15
N CYS A 138 -4.26 6.18 4.43
CA CYS A 138 -3.76 4.92 4.94
C CYS A 138 -4.88 3.90 4.93
N PHE A 139 -4.65 2.70 4.38
CA PHE A 139 -5.63 1.61 4.40
C PHE A 139 -5.33 0.64 5.53
N TRP A 140 -6.33 0.37 6.34
CA TRP A 140 -6.32 -0.69 7.32
C TRP A 140 -7.23 -1.82 6.85
N VAL A 141 -6.63 -2.98 6.57
CA VAL A 141 -7.30 -4.15 6.01
C VAL A 141 -7.39 -5.22 7.10
N GLU A 142 -8.60 -5.46 7.59
CA GLU A 142 -8.90 -6.56 8.50
C GLU A 142 -9.22 -7.80 7.65
N ILE A 143 -8.47 -8.88 7.83
CA ILE A 143 -8.62 -10.14 7.09
C ILE A 143 -8.61 -11.31 8.08
N GLY A 144 -9.77 -11.90 8.32
CA GLY A 144 -9.91 -12.93 9.35
C GLY A 144 -9.53 -12.40 10.74
N LYS A 145 -8.40 -12.87 11.28
CA LYS A 145 -7.86 -12.40 12.57
C LYS A 145 -6.62 -11.52 12.39
N LYS A 146 -6.32 -11.10 11.17
CA LYS A 146 -5.13 -10.34 10.83
C LYS A 146 -5.47 -8.92 10.41
N HIS A 147 -4.58 -8.01 10.75
CA HIS A 147 -4.74 -6.58 10.53
C HIS A 147 -3.50 -6.03 9.83
N LEU A 148 -3.65 -5.62 8.59
CA LEU A 148 -2.61 -5.05 7.76
C LEU A 148 -2.85 -3.55 7.64
N LEU A 149 -1.82 -2.73 7.87
CA LEU A 149 -1.91 -1.29 7.73
C LEU A 149 -0.92 -0.80 6.66
N PHE A 150 -1.45 -0.16 5.62
CA PHE A 150 -0.69 0.44 4.52
C PHE A 150 -0.66 1.93 4.69
N LEU A 151 0.52 2.52 4.91
CA LEU A 151 0.63 3.94 5.19
C LEU A 151 0.73 4.80 3.92
N GLY A 152 1.03 4.21 2.75
CA GLY A 152 1.36 5.00 1.57
C GLY A 152 2.48 6.00 1.88
N ASP A 153 2.33 7.21 1.41
CA ASP A 153 3.25 8.34 1.70
C ASP A 153 2.76 9.22 2.85
N GLY A 154 2.07 8.60 3.82
CA GLY A 154 1.55 9.31 4.99
C GLY A 154 2.63 9.91 5.89
N ASP A 155 2.39 11.13 6.37
CA ASP A 155 3.27 11.83 7.33
C ASP A 155 3.14 11.22 8.74
N TYR A 156 4.19 11.36 9.53
CA TYR A 156 4.28 10.92 10.92
C TYR A 156 3.60 11.92 11.89
N GLN A 157 2.31 12.18 11.65
CA GLN A 157 1.45 13.02 12.51
C GLN A 157 0.92 12.19 13.69
N GLU A 158 1.55 12.29 14.85
CA GLU A 158 1.16 11.51 16.04
C GLU A 158 -0.33 11.65 16.36
N GLU A 159 -0.89 12.87 16.27
CA GLU A 159 -2.30 13.15 16.57
C GLU A 159 -3.28 12.39 15.67
N ALA A 160 -2.89 12.11 14.44
CA ALA A 160 -3.72 11.32 13.53
C ALA A 160 -3.71 9.83 13.94
N PHE A 161 -2.53 9.29 14.27
CA PHE A 161 -2.38 7.89 14.66
C PHE A 161 -2.93 7.60 16.07
N GLU A 162 -2.99 8.61 16.96
CA GLU A 162 -3.66 8.46 18.25
C GLU A 162 -5.13 8.02 18.13
N LYS A 163 -5.81 8.39 17.05
CA LYS A 163 -7.20 7.97 16.78
C LYS A 163 -7.37 6.47 16.63
N ILE A 164 -6.30 5.77 16.27
CA ILE A 164 -6.28 4.32 16.08
C ILE A 164 -5.43 3.59 17.12
N ARG A 165 -5.01 4.31 18.19
CA ARG A 165 -4.29 3.70 19.31
C ARG A 165 -5.09 2.56 19.93
N GLY A 166 -4.41 1.44 20.16
CA GLY A 166 -5.00 0.25 20.76
C GLY A 166 -5.81 -0.62 19.79
N LEU A 167 -5.97 -0.19 18.54
CA LEU A 167 -6.50 -1.08 17.53
C LEU A 167 -5.41 -2.06 17.05
N PRO A 168 -5.76 -3.32 16.76
CA PRO A 168 -4.76 -4.33 16.42
C PRO A 168 -4.11 -4.03 15.05
N VAL A 169 -2.77 -4.06 14.99
CA VAL A 169 -1.99 -4.00 13.75
C VAL A 169 -0.94 -5.10 13.79
N ASP A 170 -1.13 -6.16 13.02
CA ASP A 170 -0.19 -7.29 12.95
C ASP A 170 1.01 -6.97 12.06
N THR A 171 0.77 -6.27 10.95
CA THR A 171 1.81 -5.90 9.98
C THR A 171 1.53 -4.48 9.44
N VAL A 172 2.57 -3.65 9.41
CA VAL A 172 2.49 -2.33 8.79
C VAL A 172 3.42 -2.24 7.59
N PHE A 173 2.96 -1.57 6.53
CA PHE A 173 3.72 -1.26 5.32
C PHE A 173 4.06 0.22 5.32
N VAL A 174 5.35 0.55 5.29
CA VAL A 174 5.86 1.92 5.46
C VAL A 174 6.94 2.26 4.44
N THR A 175 7.05 3.54 4.11
CA THR A 175 8.18 4.03 3.31
C THR A 175 9.48 4.06 4.13
N PRO A 176 10.66 4.05 3.47
CA PRO A 176 11.95 4.23 4.15
C PRO A 176 12.00 5.53 4.96
N ILE A 177 11.41 6.60 4.44
CA ILE A 177 11.41 7.93 5.11
C ILE A 177 10.60 7.86 6.41
N PHE A 178 9.45 7.19 6.41
CA PHE A 178 8.64 7.00 7.63
C PHE A 178 9.43 6.20 8.67
N TYR A 179 10.05 5.10 8.27
CA TYR A 179 10.84 4.25 9.17
C TYR A 179 12.09 4.93 9.71
N ASN A 180 12.82 5.69 8.87
CA ASN A 180 14.03 6.42 9.29
C ASN A 180 13.71 7.54 10.30
N ASN A 181 12.53 8.14 10.24
CA ASN A 181 12.16 9.24 11.12
C ASN A 181 11.90 8.76 12.56
N ALA A 182 12.44 9.48 13.56
CA ALA A 182 12.26 9.15 14.98
C ALA A 182 10.77 9.18 15.40
N LYS A 183 9.99 10.15 14.88
CA LYS A 183 8.53 10.20 15.15
C LYS A 183 7.81 9.04 14.47
N GLY A 184 8.19 8.68 13.24
CA GLY A 184 7.63 7.51 12.56
C GLY A 184 7.84 6.24 13.39
N ARG A 185 9.07 5.97 13.85
CA ARG A 185 9.34 4.82 14.74
C ARG A 185 8.58 4.88 16.06
N LYS A 186 8.44 6.07 16.65
CA LYS A 186 7.63 6.26 17.86
C LYS A 186 6.17 5.86 17.61
N ILE A 187 5.58 6.28 16.48
CA ILE A 187 4.22 5.88 16.09
C ILE A 187 4.14 4.36 15.97
N LEU A 188 5.07 3.72 15.26
CA LEU A 188 5.06 2.27 15.05
C LEU A 188 5.13 1.50 16.37
N ARG A 189 5.94 1.94 17.32
CA ARG A 189 6.24 1.24 18.57
C ARG A 189 5.25 1.57 19.69
N GLU A 190 5.03 2.86 19.93
CA GLU A 190 4.31 3.32 21.13
C GLU A 190 2.82 3.55 20.88
N ILE A 191 2.42 3.87 19.64
CA ILE A 191 1.02 4.10 19.29
C ILE A 191 0.40 2.84 18.72
N LEU A 192 1.03 2.25 17.70
CA LEU A 192 0.51 1.08 17.01
C LEU A 192 0.94 -0.25 17.66
N GLY A 193 2.06 -0.27 18.37
CA GLY A 193 2.61 -1.47 19.02
C GLY A 193 2.96 -2.60 18.05
N VAL A 194 3.21 -2.27 16.77
CA VAL A 194 3.41 -3.25 15.72
C VAL A 194 4.82 -3.86 15.79
N LYS A 195 4.92 -5.16 15.53
CA LYS A 195 6.19 -5.90 15.55
C LYS A 195 6.65 -6.34 14.17
N LYS A 196 5.76 -6.47 13.20
CA LYS A 196 6.12 -6.83 11.83
C LYS A 196 5.99 -5.60 10.93
N ILE A 197 7.12 -5.13 10.42
CA ILE A 197 7.24 -3.91 9.62
C ILE A 197 7.76 -4.29 8.23
N VAL A 198 7.04 -3.97 7.18
CA VAL A 198 7.48 -4.08 5.80
C VAL A 198 7.88 -2.68 5.33
N VAL A 199 9.16 -2.49 5.10
CA VAL A 199 9.67 -1.26 4.48
C VAL A 199 9.67 -1.48 2.97
N TYR A 200 8.90 -0.69 2.24
CA TYR A 200 8.67 -0.81 0.81
C TYR A 200 8.73 0.57 0.14
N HIS A 201 8.25 0.73 -1.07
CA HIS A 201 8.33 1.98 -1.83
C HIS A 201 9.81 2.34 -2.11
N LEU A 202 10.49 1.40 -2.72
CA LEU A 202 11.88 1.48 -3.12
C LEU A 202 12.03 1.10 -4.59
N PRO A 203 12.97 1.71 -5.32
CA PRO A 203 13.30 1.24 -6.65
C PRO A 203 13.85 -0.19 -6.60
N PHE A 204 13.74 -0.91 -7.70
CA PHE A 204 14.43 -2.19 -7.85
C PHE A 204 15.94 -2.00 -7.75
N PRO A 205 16.69 -2.96 -7.21
CA PRO A 205 18.13 -2.81 -7.00
C PRO A 205 18.93 -2.45 -8.25
N GLU A 206 18.52 -2.94 -9.42
CA GLU A 206 19.12 -2.65 -10.72
C GLU A 206 18.85 -1.21 -11.22
N GLU A 207 17.84 -0.54 -10.68
CA GLU A 207 17.40 0.83 -11.01
C GLU A 207 17.74 1.82 -9.89
N ASP A 208 18.24 1.33 -8.74
CA ASP A 208 18.54 2.12 -7.54
C ASP A 208 19.83 2.92 -7.66
N THR A 209 19.84 3.92 -8.54
CA THR A 209 21.01 4.79 -8.79
C THR A 209 21.40 5.66 -7.60
N LEU A 210 20.47 5.91 -6.68
CA LEU A 210 20.67 6.73 -5.48
C LEU A 210 20.98 5.92 -4.23
N HIS A 211 21.10 4.59 -4.36
CA HIS A 211 21.43 3.68 -3.27
C HIS A 211 20.46 3.69 -2.08
N TYR A 212 19.17 3.87 -2.36
CA TYR A 212 18.10 3.87 -1.34
C TYR A 212 18.04 2.55 -0.57
N GLU A 213 18.21 1.40 -1.26
CA GLU A 213 18.28 0.09 -0.59
C GLU A 213 19.37 0.06 0.48
N ARG A 214 20.59 0.48 0.12
CA ARG A 214 21.72 0.48 1.06
C ARG A 214 21.47 1.39 2.26
N MET A 215 20.92 2.59 2.01
CA MET A 215 20.57 3.53 3.09
C MET A 215 19.51 2.92 4.01
N THR A 216 18.46 2.34 3.43
CA THR A 216 17.37 1.72 4.20
C THR A 216 17.84 0.54 5.03
N ARG A 217 18.69 -0.34 4.48
CA ARG A 217 19.29 -1.46 5.24
C ARG A 217 20.11 -0.96 6.43
N ARG A 218 20.92 0.08 6.23
CA ARG A 218 21.69 0.72 7.30
C ARG A 218 20.79 1.30 8.39
N ASP A 219 19.64 1.90 8.00
CA ASP A 219 18.68 2.42 8.96
C ASP A 219 17.98 1.31 9.73
N ILE A 220 17.64 0.19 9.08
CA ILE A 220 17.08 -0.99 9.73
C ILE A 220 18.10 -1.57 10.73
N GLU A 221 19.36 -1.74 10.35
CA GLU A 221 20.43 -2.21 11.24
C GLU A 221 20.64 -1.27 12.43
N LYS A 222 20.59 0.03 12.21
CA LYS A 222 20.85 1.05 13.24
C LYS A 222 19.70 1.23 14.21
N TYR A 223 18.47 1.16 13.74
CA TYR A 223 17.28 1.55 14.49
C TYR A 223 16.35 0.40 14.85
N GLY A 224 16.53 -0.78 14.23
CA GLY A 224 15.72 -1.96 14.53
C GLY A 224 15.87 -2.42 15.97
N GLU A 225 14.80 -2.88 16.57
CA GLU A 225 14.79 -3.45 17.90
C GLU A 225 14.79 -4.99 17.83
N LYS A 226 15.27 -5.63 18.88
CA LYS A 226 15.47 -7.09 18.91
C LYS A 226 14.18 -7.90 18.70
N ASP A 227 13.06 -7.36 19.11
CA ASP A 227 11.74 -7.99 19.00
C ASP A 227 10.93 -7.52 17.78
N GLU A 228 11.53 -6.70 16.92
CA GLU A 228 10.93 -6.29 15.66
C GLU A 228 11.33 -7.23 14.51
N ASN A 229 10.37 -7.53 13.66
CA ASN A 229 10.61 -8.20 12.38
C ASN A 229 10.47 -7.18 11.24
N VAL A 230 11.60 -6.58 10.87
CA VAL A 230 11.64 -5.60 9.78
C VAL A 230 12.07 -6.26 8.49
N VAL A 231 11.20 -6.24 7.49
CA VAL A 231 11.43 -6.83 6.16
C VAL A 231 11.54 -5.72 5.13
N LEU A 232 12.54 -5.78 4.27
CA LEU A 232 12.71 -4.85 3.16
C LEU A 232 12.15 -5.46 1.88
N TRP A 233 11.25 -4.74 1.21
CA TRP A 233 10.70 -5.08 -0.10
C TRP A 233 11.18 -4.11 -1.18
N ASN A 234 11.89 -4.61 -2.16
CA ASN A 234 12.37 -3.87 -3.31
C ASN A 234 12.50 -4.76 -4.56
N ARG A 235 11.77 -5.87 -4.62
CA ARG A 235 11.72 -6.78 -5.78
C ARG A 235 10.33 -7.36 -5.93
N THR A 236 9.89 -7.49 -7.17
CA THR A 236 8.66 -8.21 -7.51
C THR A 236 8.70 -9.64 -6.96
N GLY A 237 7.60 -10.09 -6.39
CA GLY A 237 7.42 -11.44 -5.86
C GLY A 237 7.88 -11.62 -4.41
N GLN A 238 8.53 -10.64 -3.77
CA GLN A 238 8.72 -10.69 -2.32
C GLN A 238 7.35 -10.71 -1.63
N SER A 239 7.18 -11.60 -0.66
CA SER A 239 5.85 -11.84 -0.09
C SER A 239 5.88 -12.19 1.38
N ILE A 240 4.74 -12.04 2.01
CA ILE A 240 4.44 -12.53 3.36
C ILE A 240 3.12 -13.29 3.36
N LEU A 241 3.09 -14.36 4.15
CA LEU A 241 1.86 -15.05 4.53
C LEU A 241 1.35 -14.48 5.87
N PHE A 242 0.03 -14.45 6.03
CA PHE A 242 -0.64 -13.99 7.26
C PHE A 242 -1.94 -14.73 7.55
#